data_bb83b16986a4dff24fda7aab70246ba7
#
_entry.id   bb83b16986a4dff24fda7aab70246ba7
#
_cell.length_a   1.000
_cell.length_b   1.000
_cell.length_c   1.000
_cell.angle_alpha   90.00
_cell.angle_beta   90.00
_cell.angle_gamma   90.00
#
_symmetry.space_group_name_H-M   'P 1'
#
loop_
_entity.id
_entity.type
_entity.pdbx_description
1 polymer ?
#
loop_
_entity_poly.entity_id
_entity_poly.type
_entity_poly.pdbx_seq_one_letter_code
_entity_poly.pdbx_strand_id
1 'polypeptide(L)'
;MNRITGIVIIALALALTAAAGCGLQDQAVEQTTGQIDVAKDAAVKAQLMMIKTGVQAYIATNGTPPPDASQATLGSFVQPWPVSPFTKAPMKAGDAAGDYVYTPGSGAGFTLAVHLSDGSTAAAP
;
A
#
# COMPACT_ATOMS: atom_id res chain seq x y z
N MET A 1 -20.32 -20.77 -51.21
CA MET A 1 -21.15 -19.62 -50.84
C MET A 1 -21.14 -19.29 -49.34
N ASN A 2 -20.80 -20.20 -48.48
CA ASN A 2 -20.83 -19.98 -47.00
C ASN A 2 -19.58 -19.27 -46.45
N ARG A 3 -18.58 -19.01 -47.25
CA ARG A 3 -17.34 -18.38 -46.77
C ARG A 3 -17.37 -16.84 -46.79
N ILE A 4 -18.30 -16.25 -47.57
CA ILE A 4 -18.40 -14.79 -47.69
C ILE A 4 -19.25 -14.20 -46.59
N THR A 5 -20.20 -14.96 -46.06
CA THR A 5 -21.10 -14.51 -44.99
C THR A 5 -20.38 -14.41 -43.63
N GLY A 6 -19.36 -15.25 -43.41
CA GLY A 6 -18.56 -15.22 -42.17
C GLY A 6 -17.62 -13.99 -42.07
N ILE A 7 -17.11 -13.52 -43.19
CA ILE A 7 -16.17 -12.38 -43.21
C ILE A 7 -16.90 -11.04 -42.97
N VAL A 8 -18.15 -10.93 -43.44
CA VAL A 8 -18.95 -9.72 -43.22
C VAL A 8 -19.38 -9.55 -41.77
N ILE A 9 -19.65 -10.65 -41.08
CA ILE A 9 -20.05 -10.63 -39.65
C ILE A 9 -18.85 -10.24 -38.76
N ILE A 10 -17.65 -10.69 -39.09
CA ILE A 10 -16.43 -10.33 -38.33
C ILE A 10 -16.06 -8.86 -38.55
N ALA A 11 -16.25 -8.33 -39.76
CA ALA A 11 -16.00 -6.92 -40.04
C ALA A 11 -16.99 -5.99 -39.31
N LEU A 12 -18.26 -6.42 -39.16
CA LEU A 12 -19.27 -5.64 -38.46
C LEU A 12 -19.03 -5.63 -36.92
N ALA A 13 -18.51 -6.73 -36.37
CA ALA A 13 -18.18 -6.81 -34.95
C ALA A 13 -16.98 -5.92 -34.58
N LEU A 14 -16.00 -5.76 -35.48
CA LEU A 14 -14.87 -4.87 -35.24
C LEU A 14 -15.23 -3.38 -35.33
N ALA A 15 -16.24 -3.02 -36.11
CA ALA A 15 -16.66 -1.62 -36.24
C ALA A 15 -17.44 -1.13 -35.00
N LEU A 16 -18.14 -2.01 -34.28
CA LEU A 16 -18.87 -1.64 -33.07
C LEU A 16 -17.95 -1.40 -31.85
N THR A 17 -16.78 -2.00 -31.83
CA THR A 17 -15.83 -1.82 -30.73
C THR A 17 -15.05 -0.50 -30.79
N ALA A 18 -14.93 0.11 -31.97
CA ALA A 18 -14.22 1.37 -32.12
C ALA A 18 -15.03 2.61 -31.67
N ALA A 19 -16.35 2.54 -31.68
CA ALA A 19 -17.21 3.68 -31.32
C ALA A 19 -17.43 3.81 -29.79
N ALA A 20 -17.15 2.77 -29.01
CA ALA A 20 -17.32 2.77 -27.54
C ALA A 20 -16.04 3.11 -26.80
N GLY A 21 -14.90 3.34 -27.48
CA GLY A 21 -13.59 3.44 -26.86
C GLY A 21 -13.32 4.74 -26.13
N CYS A 22 -13.96 5.86 -26.47
CA CYS A 22 -13.63 7.16 -25.89
C CYS A 22 -14.27 7.41 -24.52
N GLY A 23 -15.42 6.79 -24.20
CA GLY A 23 -16.07 6.95 -22.89
C GLY A 23 -15.59 5.98 -21.82
N LEU A 24 -15.03 4.85 -22.23
CA LEU A 24 -14.53 3.82 -21.31
C LEU A 24 -13.11 4.09 -20.82
N GLN A 25 -12.33 4.89 -21.53
CA GLN A 25 -10.95 5.21 -21.13
C GLN A 25 -10.91 6.12 -19.90
N ASP A 26 -11.79 7.10 -19.79
CA ASP A 26 -11.82 8.00 -18.64
C ASP A 26 -12.26 7.24 -17.36
N GLN A 27 -13.23 6.35 -17.46
CA GLN A 27 -13.65 5.50 -16.33
C GLN A 27 -12.59 4.47 -15.94
N ALA A 28 -11.86 3.91 -16.90
CA ALA A 28 -10.79 2.96 -16.64
C ALA A 28 -9.60 3.62 -15.93
N VAL A 29 -9.28 4.88 -16.24
CA VAL A 29 -8.20 5.63 -15.59
C VAL A 29 -8.54 5.93 -14.12
N GLU A 30 -9.75 6.37 -13.82
CA GLU A 30 -10.19 6.61 -12.44
C GLU A 30 -10.20 5.32 -11.61
N GLN A 31 -10.70 4.22 -12.16
CA GLN A 31 -10.67 2.92 -11.48
C GLN A 31 -9.25 2.41 -11.26
N THR A 32 -8.36 2.63 -12.22
CA THR A 32 -6.96 2.20 -12.11
C THR A 32 -6.22 3.00 -11.03
N THR A 33 -6.46 4.31 -10.93
CA THR A 33 -5.86 5.15 -9.88
C THR A 33 -6.35 4.74 -8.51
N GLY A 34 -7.66 4.52 -8.32
CA GLY A 34 -8.22 4.03 -7.06
C GLY A 34 -7.70 2.65 -6.67
N GLN A 35 -7.53 1.74 -7.63
CA GLN A 35 -6.94 0.42 -7.38
C GLN A 35 -5.46 0.49 -7.00
N ILE A 36 -4.70 1.43 -7.58
CA ILE A 36 -3.30 1.66 -7.22
C ILE A 36 -3.20 2.16 -5.78
N ASP A 37 -4.06 3.07 -5.35
CA ASP A 37 -4.08 3.58 -3.98
C ASP A 37 -4.48 2.50 -2.99
N VAL A 38 -5.48 1.68 -3.28
CA VAL A 38 -5.85 0.52 -2.47
C VAL A 38 -4.69 -0.47 -2.36
N ALA A 39 -3.97 -0.72 -3.44
CA ALA A 39 -2.79 -1.60 -3.43
C ALA A 39 -1.64 -1.02 -2.59
N LYS A 40 -1.40 0.28 -2.66
CA LYS A 40 -0.41 0.98 -1.84
C LYS A 40 -0.80 0.95 -0.35
N ASP A 41 -2.06 1.17 -0.03
CA ASP A 41 -2.57 1.09 1.33
C ASP A 41 -2.41 -0.32 1.91
N ALA A 42 -2.71 -1.35 1.13
CA ALA A 42 -2.48 -2.73 1.53
C ALA A 42 -0.99 -3.03 1.75
N ALA A 43 -0.13 -2.56 0.85
CA ALA A 43 1.32 -2.73 0.96
C ALA A 43 1.89 -2.04 2.21
N VAL A 44 1.45 -0.82 2.51
CA VAL A 44 1.93 -0.07 3.66
C VAL A 44 1.49 -0.69 4.99
N LYS A 45 0.29 -1.27 5.04
CA LYS A 45 -0.18 -2.05 6.20
C LYS A 45 0.68 -3.29 6.43
N ALA A 46 1.03 -4.00 5.36
CA ALA A 46 1.93 -5.16 5.45
C ALA A 46 3.33 -4.77 5.94
N GLN A 47 3.85 -3.65 5.47
CA GLN A 47 5.13 -3.10 5.89
C GLN A 47 5.11 -2.63 7.36
N LEU A 48 3.98 -2.08 7.81
CA LEU A 48 3.78 -1.71 9.22
C LEU A 48 3.91 -2.93 10.14
N MET A 49 3.44 -4.09 9.69
CA MET A 49 3.59 -5.33 10.45
C MET A 49 5.06 -5.73 10.64
N MET A 50 5.92 -5.42 9.69
CA MET A 50 7.36 -5.65 9.84
C MET A 50 7.94 -4.76 10.94
N ILE A 51 7.56 -3.49 10.97
CA ILE A 51 7.96 -2.55 12.02
C ILE A 51 7.42 -3.01 13.39
N LYS A 52 6.16 -3.42 13.46
CA LYS A 52 5.56 -3.98 14.67
C LYS A 52 6.35 -5.17 15.19
N THR A 53 6.70 -6.11 14.33
CA THR A 53 7.50 -7.28 14.68
C THR A 53 8.86 -6.86 15.23
N GLY A 54 9.48 -5.83 14.63
CA GLY A 54 10.73 -5.26 15.12
C GLY A 54 10.61 -4.64 16.52
N VAL A 55 9.52 -3.91 16.78
CA VAL A 55 9.24 -3.36 18.12
C VAL A 55 9.07 -4.49 19.13
N GLN A 56 8.33 -5.54 18.79
CA GLN A 56 8.14 -6.70 19.66
C GLN A 56 9.46 -7.43 19.95
N ALA A 57 10.31 -7.58 18.95
CA ALA A 57 11.64 -8.17 19.13
C ALA A 57 12.54 -7.30 20.01
N TYR A 58 12.46 -5.99 19.88
CA TYR A 58 13.15 -5.05 20.75
C TYR A 58 12.70 -5.22 22.21
N ILE A 59 11.38 -5.27 22.44
CA ILE A 59 10.80 -5.47 23.77
C ILE A 59 11.26 -6.81 24.36
N ALA A 60 11.26 -7.87 23.58
CA ALA A 60 11.70 -9.20 24.01
C ALA A 60 13.17 -9.20 24.46
N THR A 61 14.01 -8.37 23.83
CA THR A 61 15.44 -8.27 24.14
C THR A 61 15.72 -7.31 25.28
N ASN A 62 15.00 -6.19 25.38
CA ASN A 62 15.29 -5.09 26.30
C ASN A 62 14.29 -4.96 27.45
N GLY A 63 13.13 -5.64 27.38
CA GLY A 63 12.08 -5.62 28.40
C GLY A 63 11.16 -4.41 28.36
N THR A 64 11.48 -3.38 27.58
CA THR A 64 10.70 -2.14 27.43
C THR A 64 10.56 -1.75 25.97
N PRO A 65 9.51 -0.99 25.59
CA PRO A 65 9.37 -0.49 24.23
C PRO A 65 10.54 0.42 23.86
N PRO A 66 10.95 0.43 22.57
CA PRO A 66 11.97 1.37 22.11
C PRO A 66 11.48 2.81 22.28
N PRO A 67 12.39 3.78 22.46
CA PRO A 67 12.03 5.21 22.59
C PRO A 67 11.41 5.76 21.32
N ASP A 68 11.76 5.19 20.18
CA ASP A 68 11.19 5.49 18.86
C ASP A 68 11.20 4.21 17.98
N ALA A 69 10.45 4.23 16.89
CA ALA A 69 10.41 3.14 15.92
C ALA A 69 11.18 3.47 14.64
N SER A 70 12.27 4.21 14.76
CA SER A 70 13.10 4.60 13.62
C SER A 70 13.96 3.46 13.11
N GLN A 71 14.44 3.59 11.88
CA GLN A 71 15.42 2.68 11.30
C GLN A 71 16.72 2.64 12.12
N ALA A 72 17.13 3.77 12.70
CA ALA A 72 18.31 3.83 13.55
C ALA A 72 18.17 2.95 14.80
N THR A 73 16.97 2.91 15.40
CA THR A 73 16.70 2.13 16.61
C THR A 73 16.37 0.67 16.31
N LEU A 74 15.57 0.42 15.27
CA LEU A 74 15.02 -0.92 14.95
C LEU A 74 15.70 -1.61 13.77
N GLY A 75 16.67 -0.98 13.12
CA GLY A 75 17.27 -1.52 11.89
C GLY A 75 17.90 -2.90 12.04
N SER A 76 18.37 -3.27 13.23
CA SER A 76 18.88 -4.61 13.50
C SER A 76 17.79 -5.67 13.66
N PHE A 77 16.57 -5.26 14.00
CA PHE A 77 15.41 -6.14 14.17
C PHE A 77 14.52 -6.20 12.94
N VAL A 78 14.64 -5.23 12.03
CA VAL A 78 13.84 -5.12 10.80
C VAL A 78 14.77 -5.03 9.60
N GLN A 79 14.99 -6.14 8.92
CA GLN A 79 15.85 -6.20 7.75
C GLN A 79 15.19 -7.03 6.63
N PRO A 80 15.07 -6.45 5.41
CA PRO A 80 15.37 -5.06 5.05
C PRO A 80 14.38 -4.08 5.66
N TRP A 81 14.81 -2.82 5.83
CA TRP A 81 13.89 -1.76 6.29
C TRP A 81 12.83 -1.49 5.22
N PRO A 82 11.54 -1.42 5.59
CA PRO A 82 10.47 -1.23 4.62
C PRO A 82 10.55 0.11 3.91
N VAL A 83 10.18 0.11 2.64
CA VAL A 83 10.15 1.28 1.76
C VAL A 83 8.71 1.67 1.51
N SER A 84 8.37 2.94 1.70
CA SER A 84 7.03 3.44 1.44
C SER A 84 6.67 3.31 -0.05
N PRO A 85 5.52 2.71 -0.39
CA PRO A 85 5.06 2.65 -1.77
C PRO A 85 4.62 4.01 -2.33
N PHE A 86 4.41 5.02 -1.46
CA PHE A 86 4.02 6.37 -1.85
C PHE A 86 5.23 7.24 -2.21
N THR A 87 6.28 7.19 -1.41
CA THR A 87 7.46 8.07 -1.56
C THR A 87 8.64 7.38 -2.22
N LYS A 88 8.65 6.03 -2.27
CA LYS A 88 9.80 5.22 -2.70
C LYS A 88 11.05 5.40 -1.84
N ALA A 89 10.89 5.96 -0.66
CA ALA A 89 11.93 6.17 0.35
C ALA A 89 11.67 5.26 1.57
N PRO A 90 12.67 5.03 2.43
CA PRO A 90 12.46 4.28 3.66
C PRO A 90 11.29 4.84 4.49
N MET A 91 10.45 3.98 5.04
CA MET A 91 9.36 4.39 5.90
C MET A 91 9.90 5.14 7.11
N LYS A 92 9.21 6.21 7.50
CA LYS A 92 9.58 7.08 8.61
C LYS A 92 8.35 7.48 9.41
N ALA A 93 8.56 7.99 10.61
CA ALA A 93 7.52 8.65 11.38
C ALA A 93 7.14 9.99 10.73
N GLY A 94 5.85 10.30 10.68
CA GLY A 94 5.34 11.54 10.08
C GLY A 94 3.83 11.52 9.87
N ASP A 95 3.35 12.48 9.12
CA ASP A 95 1.91 12.71 8.89
C ASP A 95 1.47 12.47 7.44
N ALA A 96 2.40 12.23 6.54
CA ALA A 96 2.11 11.98 5.13
C ALA A 96 1.68 10.53 4.88
N ALA A 97 1.00 10.28 3.75
CA ALA A 97 0.65 8.93 3.35
C ALA A 97 1.88 8.02 3.30
N GLY A 98 1.81 6.88 3.94
CA GLY A 98 2.92 5.95 4.09
C GLY A 98 3.84 6.21 5.28
N ASP A 99 3.67 7.31 5.98
CA ASP A 99 4.35 7.55 7.25
C ASP A 99 3.62 6.85 8.41
N TYR A 100 4.34 6.49 9.45
CA TYR A 100 3.74 5.83 10.62
C TYR A 100 3.82 6.72 11.86
N VAL A 101 2.94 6.43 12.81
CA VAL A 101 2.92 7.02 14.14
C VAL A 101 3.18 5.93 15.15
N TYR A 102 4.19 6.12 15.97
CA TYR A 102 4.57 5.22 17.04
C TYR A 102 4.50 5.95 18.38
N THR A 103 3.90 5.31 19.38
CA THR A 103 3.84 5.83 20.73
C THR A 103 4.19 4.68 21.70
N PRO A 104 5.28 4.80 22.47
CA PRO A 104 5.57 3.84 23.52
C PRO A 104 4.52 3.96 24.63
N GLY A 105 4.05 2.82 25.10
CA GLY A 105 3.14 2.72 26.23
C GLY A 105 3.83 2.39 27.53
N SER A 106 3.05 2.11 28.55
CA SER A 106 3.55 1.62 29.83
C SER A 106 3.83 0.11 29.77
N GLY A 107 4.85 -0.33 30.50
CA GLY A 107 5.27 -1.74 30.47
C GLY A 107 5.78 -2.16 29.11
N ALA A 108 5.24 -3.23 28.55
CA ALA A 108 5.56 -3.73 27.22
C ALA A 108 4.58 -3.22 26.14
N GLY A 109 3.70 -2.27 26.46
CA GLY A 109 2.68 -1.74 25.56
C GLY A 109 3.23 -0.67 24.61
N PHE A 110 2.63 -0.59 23.43
CA PHE A 110 2.89 0.47 22.45
C PHE A 110 1.72 0.57 21.48
N THR A 111 1.62 1.71 20.78
CA THR A 111 0.71 1.88 19.65
C THR A 111 1.50 2.17 18.38
N LEU A 112 1.03 1.62 17.28
CA LEU A 112 1.63 1.81 15.97
C LEU A 112 0.51 1.90 14.93
N ALA A 113 0.51 2.96 14.13
CA ALA A 113 -0.44 3.19 13.07
C ALA A 113 0.25 3.78 11.84
N VAL A 114 -0.37 3.69 10.69
CA VAL A 114 0.16 4.24 9.44
C VAL A 114 -0.88 5.12 8.76
N HIS A 115 -0.44 6.20 8.12
CA HIS A 115 -1.29 7.07 7.31
C HIS A 115 -1.54 6.44 5.94
N LEU A 116 -2.80 6.42 5.52
CA LEU A 116 -3.26 5.88 4.25
C LEU A 116 -3.39 6.98 3.19
N SER A 117 -3.68 6.58 1.97
CA SER A 117 -3.83 7.47 0.81
C SER A 117 -4.94 8.52 0.98
N ASP A 118 -6.00 8.18 1.71
CA ASP A 118 -7.15 9.06 1.99
C ASP A 118 -6.96 9.99 3.20
N GLY A 119 -5.80 9.95 3.84
CA GLY A 119 -5.50 10.71 5.05
C GLY A 119 -5.96 10.06 6.35
N SER A 120 -6.65 8.93 6.29
CA SER A 120 -6.99 8.14 7.49
C SER A 120 -5.78 7.39 8.02
N THR A 121 -5.90 6.83 9.23
CA THR A 121 -4.88 6.00 9.84
C THR A 121 -5.38 4.58 10.03
N ALA A 122 -4.50 3.61 9.88
CA ALA A 122 -4.77 2.21 10.18
C ALA A 122 -3.80 1.73 11.26
N ALA A 123 -4.34 1.23 12.35
CA ALA A 123 -3.53 0.63 13.41
C ALA A 123 -2.94 -0.71 12.96
N ALA A 124 -1.75 -1.04 13.46
CA ALA A 124 -1.18 -2.36 13.30
C ALA A 124 -2.05 -3.38 14.06
N PRO A 125 -2.53 -4.43 13.39
CA PRO A 125 -3.35 -5.45 14.02
C PRO A 125 -2.62 -6.27 15.09
#